data_0f550793460eef475c049dc780a95423
#
_entry.id   0f550793460eef475c049dc780a95423
#
_cell.length_a   1.000
_cell.length_b   1.000
_cell.length_c   1.000
_cell.angle_alpha   90.00
_cell.angle_beta   90.00
_cell.angle_gamma   90.00
#
_symmetry.space_group_name_H-M   'P 1'
#
loop_
_entity.id
_entity.type
_entity.pdbx_description
1 polymer ?
#
loop_
_entity_poly.entity_id
_entity_poly.type
_entity_poly.pdbx_seq_one_letter_code
_entity_poly.pdbx_strand_id
1 'polypeptide(L)'
;MYKRQIEQIPLVQVGNVAQTIKQLQKQGFWVMGAHMEGDRTLYEADMTIPTVIVIGNEGKGISRVVKDTCDFLVTIPMYGNLNSLNASVAAAVLMYEAVRQRQAK
;
A
#
# COMPACT_ATOMS: atom_id res chain seq x y z
N MET A 1 -9.73 -19.75 -3.16
CA MET A 1 -8.47 -19.59 -2.46
C MET A 1 -7.71 -18.38 -2.93
N TYR A 2 -7.53 -18.31 -4.20
CA TYR A 2 -6.89 -17.19 -4.83
C TYR A 2 -7.61 -15.87 -4.57
N LYS A 3 -8.92 -15.90 -4.69
CA LYS A 3 -9.74 -14.73 -4.44
C LYS A 3 -9.65 -14.25 -3.00
N ARG A 4 -9.51 -15.18 -2.07
CA ARG A 4 -9.42 -14.81 -0.67
C ARG A 4 -8.18 -13.98 -0.37
N GLN A 5 -7.07 -14.33 -1.01
CA GLN A 5 -5.84 -13.58 -0.81
C GLN A 5 -5.98 -12.15 -1.34
N ILE A 6 -6.66 -12.01 -2.46
CA ILE A 6 -6.89 -10.69 -3.04
C ILE A 6 -7.84 -9.89 -2.15
N GLU A 7 -8.87 -10.55 -1.63
CA GLU A 7 -9.84 -9.86 -0.78
C GLU A 7 -9.23 -9.38 0.53
N GLN A 8 -8.16 -10.01 0.98
CA GLN A 8 -7.48 -9.60 2.20
C GLN A 8 -6.58 -8.40 1.99
N ILE A 9 -6.41 -7.95 0.77
CA ILE A 9 -5.58 -6.80 0.44
C ILE A 9 -6.38 -5.89 -0.47
N PRO A 10 -7.36 -5.17 0.10
CA PRO A 10 -8.19 -4.29 -0.74
C PRO A 10 -7.40 -3.12 -1.28
N LEU A 11 -7.68 -2.78 -2.53
CA LEU A 11 -7.21 -1.56 -3.15
C LEU A 11 -8.30 -0.52 -3.00
N VAL A 12 -7.92 0.64 -2.45
CA VAL A 12 -8.88 1.70 -2.18
C VAL A 12 -8.72 2.79 -3.22
N GLN A 13 -9.79 3.06 -3.92
CA GLN A 13 -9.85 4.13 -4.92
C GLN A 13 -11.19 4.83 -4.77
N VAL A 14 -11.23 5.84 -3.92
CA VAL A 14 -12.49 6.50 -3.55
C VAL A 14 -12.30 8.01 -3.51
N GLY A 15 -13.39 8.74 -3.48
CA GLY A 15 -13.36 10.18 -3.44
C GLY A 15 -12.80 10.74 -2.16
N ASN A 16 -13.24 10.21 -1.02
CA ASN A 16 -12.73 10.66 0.28
C ASN A 16 -11.87 9.56 0.87
N VAL A 17 -10.61 9.55 0.48
CA VAL A 17 -9.70 8.48 0.84
C VAL A 17 -9.40 8.48 2.33
N ALA A 18 -9.14 9.66 2.90
CA ALA A 18 -8.77 9.74 4.31
C ALA A 18 -9.87 9.19 5.21
N GLN A 19 -11.12 9.51 4.91
CA GLN A 19 -12.23 9.01 5.70
C GLN A 19 -12.39 7.51 5.55
N THR A 20 -12.23 7.00 4.34
CA THR A 20 -12.30 5.56 4.09
C THR A 20 -11.20 4.83 4.85
N ILE A 21 -9.99 5.40 4.88
CA ILE A 21 -8.89 4.82 5.62
C ILE A 21 -9.26 4.69 7.09
N LYS A 22 -9.82 5.73 7.67
CA LYS A 22 -10.18 5.71 9.09
C LYS A 22 -11.23 4.63 9.38
N GLN A 23 -12.18 4.43 8.47
CA GLN A 23 -13.18 3.38 8.63
C GLN A 23 -12.56 2.01 8.59
N LEU A 24 -11.62 1.80 7.68
CA LEU A 24 -10.95 0.51 7.56
C LEU A 24 -10.06 0.22 8.76
N GLN A 25 -9.41 1.25 9.29
CA GLN A 25 -8.61 1.10 10.49
C GLN A 25 -9.46 0.66 11.67
N LYS A 26 -10.67 1.18 11.78
CA LYS A 26 -11.58 0.75 12.84
C LYS A 26 -11.99 -0.70 12.70
N GLN A 27 -11.95 -1.23 11.50
CA GLN A 27 -12.29 -2.63 11.25
C GLN A 27 -11.10 -3.56 11.44
N GLY A 28 -9.97 -3.03 11.83
CA GLY A 28 -8.80 -3.85 12.11
C GLY A 28 -7.78 -3.92 10.99
N PHE A 29 -7.94 -3.14 9.94
CA PHE A 29 -6.98 -3.11 8.86
C PHE A 29 -5.82 -2.18 9.18
N TRP A 30 -4.64 -2.58 8.77
CA TRP A 30 -3.47 -1.73 8.78
C TRP A 30 -3.30 -1.10 7.42
N VAL A 31 -3.16 0.21 7.38
CA VAL A 31 -3.15 0.94 6.12
C VAL A 31 -1.75 1.44 5.83
N MET A 32 -1.22 1.04 4.70
CA MET A 32 0.09 1.50 4.27
C MET A 32 -0.04 2.28 2.97
N GLY A 33 0.63 3.42 2.93
CA GLY A 33 0.64 4.26 1.76
C GLY A 33 1.94 4.09 0.99
N ALA A 34 1.85 3.99 -0.32
CA ALA A 34 3.01 3.91 -1.16
C ALA A 34 3.58 5.32 -1.37
N HIS A 35 4.84 5.51 -0.99
CA HIS A 35 5.46 6.83 -1.04
C HIS A 35 6.95 6.68 -1.33
N MET A 36 7.50 7.64 -2.07
CA MET A 36 8.91 7.57 -2.44
C MET A 36 9.83 7.66 -1.24
N GLU A 37 9.39 8.36 -0.20
CA GLU A 37 10.19 8.54 1.01
C GLU A 37 9.52 7.84 2.18
N GLY A 38 9.14 6.59 1.96
CA GLY A 38 8.53 5.82 3.01
C GLY A 38 9.52 5.51 4.13
N ASP A 39 8.97 5.31 5.33
CA ASP A 39 9.79 5.02 6.49
C ASP A 39 10.28 3.57 6.51
N ARG A 40 9.79 2.74 5.62
CA ARG A 40 10.28 1.37 5.46
C ARG A 40 10.07 0.90 4.03
N THR A 41 10.87 -0.07 3.62
CA THR A 41 10.69 -0.67 2.30
C THR A 41 9.57 -1.70 2.34
N LEU A 42 9.13 -2.12 1.15
CA LEU A 42 8.11 -3.15 1.06
C LEU A 42 8.59 -4.46 1.67
N TYR A 43 9.89 -4.69 1.69
CA TYR A 43 10.44 -5.91 2.27
C TYR A 43 10.39 -5.89 3.78
N GLU A 44 10.47 -4.72 4.38
CA GLU A 44 10.47 -4.55 5.82
C GLU A 44 9.09 -4.49 6.42
N ALA A 45 8.08 -4.15 5.62
CA ALA A 45 6.72 -4.03 6.10
C ALA A 45 6.12 -5.41 6.31
N ASP A 46 5.40 -5.58 7.41
CA ASP A 46 4.70 -6.84 7.69
C ASP A 46 3.36 -6.82 6.95
N MET A 47 3.28 -7.56 5.87
CA MET A 47 2.07 -7.64 5.07
C MET A 47 1.30 -8.92 5.31
N THR A 48 1.62 -9.64 6.39
CA THR A 48 0.89 -10.86 6.75
C THR A 48 -0.37 -10.57 7.54
N ILE A 49 -0.50 -9.36 8.04
CA ILE A 49 -1.68 -8.90 8.77
C ILE A 49 -2.70 -8.34 7.79
N PRO A 50 -3.95 -8.13 8.22
CA PRO A 50 -4.94 -7.50 7.33
C PRO A 50 -4.45 -6.12 6.89
N THR A 51 -4.30 -5.95 5.60
CA THR A 51 -3.57 -4.82 5.02
C THR A 51 -4.40 -4.13 3.96
N VAL A 52 -4.34 -2.80 3.98
CA VAL A 52 -4.88 -1.95 2.91
C VAL A 52 -3.72 -1.17 2.32
N ILE A 53 -3.64 -1.18 1.01
CA ILE A 53 -2.60 -0.46 0.27
C ILE A 53 -3.23 0.75 -0.40
N VAL A 54 -2.67 1.93 -0.13
CA VAL A 54 -3.14 3.17 -0.73
C VAL A 54 -2.11 3.64 -1.75
N ILE A 55 -2.58 3.83 -2.97
CA ILE A 55 -1.74 4.24 -4.09
C ILE A 55 -2.18 5.64 -4.52
N GLY A 56 -1.21 6.52 -4.67
CA GLY A 56 -1.48 7.87 -5.12
C GLY A 56 -1.50 7.98 -6.62
N ASN A 57 -1.81 9.18 -7.11
CA ASN A 57 -1.80 9.47 -8.52
C ASN A 57 -0.38 9.46 -9.05
N GLU A 58 -0.25 9.10 -10.32
CA GLU A 58 1.04 9.15 -11.00
C GLU A 58 1.56 10.58 -10.99
N GLY A 59 2.83 10.72 -10.63
CA GLY A 59 3.49 12.00 -10.60
C GLY A 59 3.28 12.81 -9.34
N LYS A 60 2.12 12.70 -8.70
CA LYS A 60 1.84 13.47 -7.49
C LYS A 60 1.92 12.64 -6.21
N GLY A 61 1.78 11.33 -6.34
CA GLY A 61 1.75 10.48 -5.16
C GLY A 61 0.48 10.70 -4.35
N ILE A 62 0.55 10.37 -3.06
CA ILE A 62 -0.59 10.54 -2.18
C ILE A 62 -0.54 11.91 -1.53
N SER A 63 -1.72 12.46 -1.22
CA SER A 63 -1.80 13.77 -0.62
C SER A 63 -1.27 13.73 0.82
N ARG A 64 -0.96 14.90 1.35
CA ARG A 64 -0.45 15.00 2.71
C ARG A 64 -1.45 14.47 3.73
N VAL A 65 -2.72 14.79 3.54
CA VAL A 65 -3.76 14.32 4.46
C VAL A 65 -3.83 12.80 4.46
N VAL A 66 -3.82 12.20 3.29
CA VAL A 66 -3.87 10.75 3.18
C VAL A 66 -2.61 10.13 3.76
N LYS A 67 -1.45 10.73 3.49
CA LYS A 67 -0.19 10.24 4.02
C LYS A 67 -0.21 10.23 5.55
N ASP A 68 -0.70 11.31 6.15
CA ASP A 68 -0.75 11.42 7.61
C ASP A 68 -1.76 10.46 8.23
N THR A 69 -2.75 10.02 7.46
CA THR A 69 -3.77 9.12 7.95
C THR A 69 -3.33 7.65 7.91
N CYS A 70 -2.40 7.32 7.02
CA CYS A 70 -1.90 5.95 6.92
C CYS A 70 -1.16 5.56 8.19
N ASP A 71 -1.18 4.26 8.49
CA ASP A 71 -0.45 3.75 9.65
C ASP A 71 1.05 3.85 9.42
N PHE A 72 1.50 3.59 8.21
CA PHE A 72 2.90 3.75 7.86
C PHE A 72 3.02 3.90 6.35
N LEU A 73 4.19 4.32 5.91
CA LEU A 73 4.48 4.53 4.51
C LEU A 73 5.52 3.51 4.06
N VAL A 74 5.29 2.98 2.87
CA VAL A 74 6.15 1.94 2.31
C VAL A 74 6.72 2.44 1.00
N THR A 75 8.02 2.25 0.82
CA THR A 75 8.68 2.63 -0.41
C THR A 75 9.10 1.38 -1.19
N ILE A 76 9.05 1.49 -2.50
CA ILE A 76 9.59 0.48 -3.39
C ILE A 76 10.96 0.97 -3.83
N PRO A 77 12.04 0.25 -3.45
CA PRO A 77 13.37 0.72 -3.83
C PRO A 77 13.51 0.82 -5.34
N MET A 78 14.02 1.95 -5.79
CA MET A 78 14.19 2.22 -7.21
C MET A 78 15.67 2.34 -7.51
N TYR A 79 16.10 1.69 -8.55
CA TYR A 79 17.50 1.73 -8.97
C TYR A 79 17.60 2.35 -10.36
N GLY A 80 18.68 3.04 -10.59
CA GLY A 80 18.91 3.67 -11.87
C GLY A 80 18.12 4.97 -12.02
N ASN A 81 17.70 5.25 -13.22
CA ASN A 81 17.06 6.54 -13.54
C ASN A 81 15.55 6.49 -13.54
N LEU A 82 14.97 5.44 -12.99
CA LEU A 82 13.52 5.37 -12.89
C LEU A 82 13.03 6.38 -11.87
N ASN A 83 12.19 7.30 -12.34
CA ASN A 83 11.70 8.35 -11.47
C ASN A 83 10.54 7.91 -10.62
N SER A 84 9.66 7.12 -11.19
CA SER A 84 8.52 6.62 -10.45
C SER A 84 7.88 5.48 -11.22
N LEU A 85 7.28 4.55 -10.49
CA LEU A 85 6.43 3.54 -11.09
C LEU A 85 5.04 4.12 -11.27
N ASN A 86 4.34 3.71 -12.32
CA ASN A 86 2.95 4.11 -12.40
C ASN A 86 2.15 3.37 -11.34
N ALA A 87 0.95 3.87 -11.07
CA ALA A 87 0.14 3.37 -9.94
C ALA A 87 -0.18 1.89 -10.09
N SER A 88 -0.48 1.45 -11.30
CA SER A 88 -0.83 0.04 -11.51
C SER A 88 0.34 -0.88 -11.21
N VAL A 89 1.54 -0.49 -11.65
CA VAL A 89 2.73 -1.31 -11.42
C VAL A 89 3.07 -1.32 -9.94
N ALA A 90 3.00 -0.16 -9.28
CA ALA A 90 3.26 -0.09 -7.85
C ALA A 90 2.31 -0.98 -7.07
N ALA A 91 1.03 -0.94 -7.41
CA ALA A 91 0.04 -1.77 -6.74
C ALA A 91 0.35 -3.25 -6.94
N ALA A 92 0.70 -3.64 -8.17
CA ALA A 92 1.01 -5.03 -8.46
C ALA A 92 2.23 -5.51 -7.67
N VAL A 93 3.26 -4.69 -7.60
CA VAL A 93 4.48 -5.05 -6.88
C VAL A 93 4.19 -5.23 -5.38
N LEU A 94 3.44 -4.31 -4.79
CA LEU A 94 3.13 -4.40 -3.37
C LEU A 94 2.22 -5.59 -3.08
N MET A 95 1.24 -5.85 -3.94
CA MET A 95 0.35 -7.00 -3.75
C MET A 95 1.13 -8.30 -3.86
N TYR A 96 2.06 -8.37 -4.81
CA TYR A 96 2.85 -9.58 -4.97
C TYR A 96 3.73 -9.83 -3.75
N GLU A 97 4.32 -8.77 -3.21
CA GLU A 97 5.12 -8.92 -2.00
C GLU A 97 4.29 -9.39 -0.83
N ALA A 98 3.05 -8.90 -0.71
CA ALA A 98 2.16 -9.35 0.35
C ALA A 98 1.86 -10.84 0.22
N VAL A 99 1.61 -11.30 -1.00
CA VAL A 99 1.36 -12.72 -1.25
C VAL A 99 2.59 -13.53 -0.90
N ARG A 100 3.77 -13.05 -1.30
CA ARG A 100 5.02 -13.75 -1.02
C ARG A 100 5.20 -13.93 0.49
N GLN A 101 4.99 -12.86 1.24
CA GLN A 101 5.16 -12.93 2.70
C GLN A 101 4.19 -13.92 3.33
N ARG A 102 2.95 -13.93 2.85
CA ARG A 102 1.94 -14.82 3.42
C ARG A 102 2.20 -16.27 3.09
N GLN A 103 2.78 -16.54 1.94
CA GLN A 103 3.11 -17.92 1.57
C GLN A 103 4.38 -18.40 2.25
N ALA A 104 5.24 -17.49 2.68
CA ALA A 104 6.47 -17.87 3.35
C ALA A 104 6.24 -18.34 4.79
N LYS A 105 5.08 -18.11 5.32
CA LYS A 105 4.75 -18.51 6.70
C LYS A 105 4.37 -19.98 6.83
#